data_afa16fd6a52a4291c262b4dcf5cd59ed
#
_entry.id   afa16fd6a52a4291c262b4dcf5cd59ed
#
_cell.length_a   1.000
_cell.length_b   1.000
_cell.length_c   1.000
_cell.angle_alpha   90.00
_cell.angle_beta   90.00
_cell.angle_gamma   90.00
#
_symmetry.space_group_name_H-M   'P 1'
#
loop_
_entity.id
_entity.type
_entity.pdbx_description
1 polymer ?
#
loop_
_entity_poly.entity_id
_entity_poly.type
_entity_poly.pdbx_seq_one_letter_code
_entity_poly.pdbx_strand_id
1 'polypeptide(L)' 'MLQVKMSDSSRAFLEKHLPEFFTQPNLDEALLALDAFITAKGLDENDDMTAFGHEAQCVYDEIYCCNE' A
#
# COMPACT_ATOMS: atom_id res chain seq x y z
N MET A 1 -15.01 6.99 5.41
CA MET A 1 -13.61 6.56 5.52
C MET A 1 -13.52 5.05 5.41
N LEU A 2 -12.62 4.57 4.57
CA LEU A 2 -12.44 3.14 4.38
C LEU A 2 -11.84 2.50 5.63
N GLN A 3 -12.48 1.44 6.12
CA GLN A 3 -11.97 0.69 7.26
C GLN A 3 -11.31 -0.59 6.77
N VAL A 4 -10.02 -0.71 7.04
CA VAL A 4 -9.20 -1.83 6.60
C VAL A 4 -8.36 -2.30 7.78
N LYS A 5 -8.29 -3.61 7.96
CA LYS A 5 -7.48 -4.19 9.03
C LYS A 5 -6.01 -4.16 8.64
N MET A 6 -5.20 -3.56 9.49
CA MET A 6 -3.75 -3.49 9.29
C MET A 6 -3.07 -3.10 10.60
N SER A 7 -1.76 -3.34 10.67
CA SER A 7 -0.98 -2.92 11.82
C SER A 7 -0.83 -1.41 11.86
N ASP A 8 -0.47 -0.87 13.01
CA ASP A 8 -0.22 0.56 13.15
C ASP A 8 0.92 1.03 12.24
N SER A 9 1.92 0.19 12.06
CA SER A 9 3.04 0.50 11.16
C SER A 9 2.57 0.67 9.72
N SER A 10 1.74 -0.25 9.25
CA SER A 10 1.21 -0.18 7.90
C SER A 10 0.32 1.05 7.72
N ARG A 11 -0.52 1.33 8.71
CA ARG A 11 -1.38 2.51 8.68
C ARG A 11 -0.55 3.79 8.60
N ALA A 12 0.47 3.90 9.45
CA ALA A 12 1.33 5.07 9.46
C ALA A 12 2.03 5.25 8.11
N PHE A 13 2.50 4.15 7.52
CA PHE A 13 3.12 4.19 6.20
C PHE A 13 2.17 4.77 5.15
N LEU A 14 0.94 4.26 5.13
CA LEU A 14 -0.05 4.71 4.14
C LEU A 14 -0.46 6.16 4.38
N GLU A 15 -0.66 6.55 5.63
CA GLU A 15 -1.02 7.93 5.95
C GLU A 15 0.07 8.92 5.53
N LYS A 16 1.31 8.49 5.61
CA LYS A 16 2.45 9.34 5.26
C LYS A 16 2.69 9.40 3.75
N HIS A 17 2.61 8.25 3.08
CA HIS A 17 3.02 8.13 1.68
C HIS A 17 1.86 8.03 0.70
N LEU A 18 0.73 7.47 1.13
CA LEU A 18 -0.42 7.25 0.25
C LEU A 18 -1.72 7.51 1.01
N PRO A 19 -1.97 8.75 1.46
CA PRO A 19 -3.18 9.04 2.20
C PRO A 19 -4.46 8.75 1.42
N GLU A 20 -4.40 8.84 0.10
CA GLU A 20 -5.56 8.57 -0.76
C GLU A 20 -6.03 7.13 -0.69
N PHE A 21 -5.20 6.21 -0.14
CA PHE A 21 -5.63 4.83 0.10
C PHE A 21 -6.93 4.80 0.92
N PHE A 22 -7.02 5.67 1.92
CA PHE A 22 -8.16 5.68 2.85
C PHE A 22 -9.38 6.40 2.29
N THR A 23 -9.25 7.05 1.14
CA THR A 23 -10.36 7.76 0.50
C THR A 23 -11.04 6.94 -0.59
N GLN A 24 -10.56 5.73 -0.83
CA GLN A 24 -11.14 4.87 -1.86
C GLN A 24 -12.50 4.33 -1.41
N PRO A 25 -13.40 4.04 -2.36
CA PRO A 25 -14.75 3.57 -2.03
C PRO A 25 -14.81 2.16 -1.45
N ASN A 26 -13.81 1.33 -1.75
CA ASN A 26 -13.76 -0.04 -1.25
C ASN A 26 -12.33 -0.55 -1.22
N LEU A 27 -12.15 -1.75 -0.67
CA LEU A 27 -10.82 -2.35 -0.50
C LEU A 27 -10.16 -2.64 -1.85
N ASP A 28 -10.90 -3.13 -2.83
CA ASP A 28 -10.34 -3.47 -4.13
C ASP A 28 -9.73 -2.24 -4.79
N GLU A 29 -10.43 -1.12 -4.76
CA GLU A 29 -9.93 0.13 -5.30
C GLU A 29 -8.72 0.63 -4.52
N ALA A 30 -8.75 0.49 -3.20
CA ALA A 30 -7.64 0.89 -2.34
C ALA A 30 -6.39 0.06 -2.67
N LEU A 31 -6.53 -1.25 -2.84
CA LEU A 31 -5.41 -2.11 -3.19
C LEU A 31 -4.88 -1.80 -4.58
N LEU A 32 -5.75 -1.45 -5.52
CA LEU A 32 -5.31 -1.01 -6.85
C LEU A 32 -4.47 0.27 -6.77
N ALA A 33 -4.89 1.21 -5.93
CA ALA A 33 -4.14 2.45 -5.74
C ALA A 33 -2.76 2.15 -5.13
N LEU A 34 -2.71 1.24 -4.17
CA LEU A 34 -1.45 0.85 -3.55
C LEU A 34 -0.54 0.12 -4.54
N ASP A 35 -1.09 -0.77 -5.33
CA ASP A 35 -0.34 -1.48 -6.36
C ASP A 35 0.27 -0.50 -7.37
N ALA A 36 -0.51 0.46 -7.84
CA ALA A 36 -0.02 1.49 -8.75
C ALA A 36 1.08 2.33 -8.10
N PHE A 37 0.92 2.64 -6.81
CA PHE A 37 1.93 3.37 -6.06
C PHE A 37 3.24 2.59 -5.99
N ILE A 38 3.17 1.29 -5.70
CA ILE A 38 4.35 0.42 -5.64
C ILE A 38 5.07 0.41 -6.98
N THR A 39 4.32 0.26 -8.06
CA THR A 39 4.88 0.23 -9.41
C THR A 39 5.53 1.56 -9.77
N ALA A 40 4.90 2.67 -9.39
CA ALA A 40 5.38 4.00 -9.75
C ALA A 40 6.55 4.47 -8.88
N LYS A 41 6.57 4.09 -7.61
CA LYS A 41 7.51 4.64 -6.62
C LYS A 41 8.44 3.61 -6.00
N GLY A 42 8.13 2.33 -6.12
CA GLY A 42 8.87 1.27 -5.46
C GLY A 42 9.98 0.65 -6.29
N LEU A 43 10.11 1.03 -7.55
CA LEU A 43 11.13 0.50 -8.47
C LEU A 43 12.15 1.58 -8.80
N ASP A 44 13.42 1.17 -8.95
CA ASP A 44 14.46 2.09 -9.37
C ASP A 44 14.62 2.08 -10.90
N GLU A 45 15.66 2.74 -11.41
CA GLU A 45 15.91 2.87 -12.85
C GLU A 45 16.14 1.52 -13.54
N ASN A 46 16.54 0.50 -12.79
CA ASN A 46 16.81 -0.84 -13.30
C ASN A 46 15.64 -1.79 -13.09
N ASP A 47 14.48 -1.27 -12.71
CA ASP A 47 13.30 -2.05 -12.36
C ASP A 47 13.52 -2.96 -11.15
N ASP A 48 14.52 -2.68 -10.33
CA ASP A 48 14.73 -3.38 -9.08
C ASP A 48 13.92 -2.73 -7.97
N MET A 49 13.29 -3.56 -7.13
CA MET A 49 12.50 -3.04 -6.04
C MET A 49 13.39 -2.42 -4.97
N THR A 50 13.14 -1.18 -4.62
CA THR A 50 13.87 -0.46 -3.58
C THR A 50 13.42 -0.94 -2.19
N ALA A 51 14.16 -0.53 -1.14
CA ALA A 51 13.74 -0.82 0.23
C ALA A 51 12.35 -0.24 0.51
N PHE A 52 12.07 0.93 -0.05
CA PHE A 52 10.76 1.55 0.06
C PHE A 52 9.68 0.69 -0.62
N GLY A 53 9.98 0.17 -1.81
CA GLY A 53 9.08 -0.71 -2.53
C GLY A 53 8.80 -1.99 -1.77
N HIS A 54 9.82 -2.58 -1.14
CA HIS A 54 9.64 -3.77 -0.31
C HIS A 54 8.71 -3.50 0.86
N GLU A 55 8.88 -2.36 1.52
CA GLU A 55 8.02 -1.98 2.63
C GLU A 55 6.57 -1.83 2.16
N ALA A 56 6.37 -1.16 1.04
CA ALA A 56 5.03 -0.99 0.46
C ALA A 56 4.42 -2.34 0.07
N GLN A 57 5.22 -3.24 -0.48
CA GLN A 57 4.75 -4.57 -0.84
C GLN A 57 4.33 -5.37 0.41
N CYS A 58 5.09 -5.26 1.49
CA CYS A 58 4.72 -5.90 2.75
C CYS A 58 3.39 -5.36 3.28
N VAL A 59 3.16 -4.07 3.17
CA VAL A 59 1.88 -3.45 3.54
C VAL A 59 0.74 -4.03 2.70
N TYR A 60 0.94 -4.14 1.41
CA TYR A 60 -0.05 -4.72 0.50
C TYR A 60 -0.40 -6.14 0.91
N ASP A 61 0.62 -6.98 1.10
CA ASP A 61 0.43 -8.38 1.47
C ASP A 61 -0.29 -8.51 2.81
N GLU A 62 0.08 -7.70 3.78
CA GLU A 62 -0.54 -7.71 5.09
C GLU A 62 -2.03 -7.39 4.99
N ILE A 63 -2.36 -6.33 4.26
CA ILE A 63 -3.74 -5.91 4.10
C ILE A 63 -4.54 -6.98 3.36
N TYR A 64 -3.97 -7.52 2.30
CA TYR A 64 -4.63 -8.58 1.53
C TYR A 64 -4.96 -9.79 2.40
N CYS A 65 -3.98 -10.24 3.20
CA CYS A 65 -4.15 -11.40 4.06
C CYS A 65 -5.12 -11.13 5.21
N CYS A 66 -5.09 -9.93 5.78
CA CYS A 66 -5.93 -9.60 6.94
C CYS A 66 -7.39 -9.35 6.57
N ASN A 67 -7.67 -9.02 5.31
CA ASN A 67 -9.01 -8.64 4.87
C ASN A 67 -9.58 -9.60 3.83
N GLU A 68 -8.92 -10.69 3.63
CA GLU A 68 -9.34 -11.70 2.66
C GLU A 68 -10.55 -12.49 3.14
#